data_126cdc20d5bdae2238e462447421aff0
#
_entry.id   126cdc20d5bdae2238e462447421aff0
#
_cell.length_a   1.000
_cell.length_b   1.000
_cell.length_c   1.000
_cell.angle_alpha   90.00
_cell.angle_beta   90.00
_cell.angle_gamma   90.00
#
_symmetry.space_group_name_H-M   'P 1'
#
loop_
_entity.id
_entity.type
_entity.pdbx_description
1 polymer ?
#
loop_
_entity_poly.entity_id
_entity_poly.type
_entity_poly.pdbx_seq_one_letter_code
_entity_poly.pdbx_strand_id
1 'polypeptide(L)'
;LMPLCHPLLIELVRVRCIPDIEKALVRVYCEVATHARTGVEMEALAGVNSALLTLYDLSKPVQPALSFGAVRLLFKEGGKKGLWLHPDGMTDDETKHYRPQQLPRLNNASVAVITLSDRAASGEYEDRSGPLLVKNLQALGASSVHSELLSDDAEQLITRLQSLCSLGTELILCTGGTGLGPRDITPETLQRLGGRDVPGIAELCRSEAKHHTPMAWLSRLSAVQVGNSLIIA
;
A
#
# COMPACT_ATOMS: atom_id res chain seq x y z
N LEU A 1 -26.70 -8.41 10.73
CA LEU A 1 -25.98 -7.95 11.92
C LEU A 1 -25.50 -9.15 12.71
N MET A 2 -24.20 -9.36 12.79
CA MET A 2 -23.62 -10.41 13.63
C MET A 2 -23.51 -9.89 15.07
N PRO A 3 -23.96 -10.67 16.07
CA PRO A 3 -23.80 -10.30 17.47
C PRO A 3 -22.33 -10.10 17.81
N LEU A 4 -22.02 -9.10 18.63
CA LEU A 4 -20.66 -8.77 19.11
C LEU A 4 -19.67 -8.28 18.05
N CYS A 5 -20.11 -8.01 16.83
CA CYS A 5 -19.29 -7.36 15.81
C CYS A 5 -19.41 -5.83 15.88
N HIS A 6 -18.33 -5.15 15.52
CA HIS A 6 -18.30 -3.69 15.48
C HIS A 6 -19.04 -3.18 14.24
N PRO A 7 -19.73 -2.04 14.28
CA PRO A 7 -20.23 -1.39 13.09
C PRO A 7 -19.02 -0.88 12.28
N LEU A 8 -18.82 -1.46 11.09
CA LEU A 8 -17.71 -1.14 10.21
C LEU A 8 -18.23 -0.61 8.87
N LEU A 9 -17.53 0.35 8.33
CA LEU A 9 -17.69 0.75 6.93
C LEU A 9 -16.95 -0.29 6.08
N ILE A 10 -17.68 -1.09 5.32
CA ILE A 10 -17.12 -2.08 4.40
C ILE A 10 -16.94 -1.40 3.05
N GLU A 11 -15.75 -1.47 2.49
CA GLU A 11 -15.42 -0.85 1.20
C GLU A 11 -15.48 -1.83 0.03
N LEU A 12 -15.22 -3.11 0.31
CA LEU A 12 -15.30 -4.17 -0.69
C LEU A 12 -15.97 -5.40 -0.12
N VAL A 13 -16.93 -5.94 -0.86
CA VAL A 13 -17.41 -7.32 -0.72
C VAL A 13 -17.41 -7.94 -2.10
N ARG A 14 -16.68 -9.04 -2.27
CA ARG A 14 -16.65 -9.79 -3.52
C ARG A 14 -16.89 -11.26 -3.25
N VAL A 15 -17.93 -11.82 -3.85
CA VAL A 15 -18.24 -13.25 -3.77
C VAL A 15 -18.01 -13.88 -5.15
N ARG A 16 -17.34 -15.03 -5.14
CA ARG A 16 -17.11 -15.84 -6.34
C ARG A 16 -17.50 -17.28 -6.08
N CYS A 17 -18.23 -17.88 -7.03
CA CYS A 17 -18.59 -19.29 -7.04
C CYS A 17 -17.85 -19.95 -8.19
N ILE A 18 -17.00 -20.92 -7.91
CA ILE A 18 -16.17 -21.61 -8.90
C ILE A 18 -16.55 -23.08 -8.91
N PRO A 19 -17.22 -23.58 -9.97
CA PRO A 19 -17.53 -24.99 -10.11
C PRO A 19 -16.25 -25.81 -10.36
N ASP A 20 -16.13 -26.93 -9.66
CA ASP A 20 -15.13 -27.97 -9.89
C ASP A 20 -15.88 -29.23 -10.36
N ILE A 21 -15.94 -29.40 -11.67
CA ILE A 21 -16.75 -30.47 -12.30
C ILE A 21 -16.19 -31.84 -11.96
N GLU A 22 -14.86 -31.99 -11.90
CA GLU A 22 -14.20 -33.26 -11.62
C GLU A 22 -14.51 -33.76 -10.23
N LYS A 23 -14.61 -32.85 -9.25
CA LYS A 23 -14.91 -33.16 -7.86
C LYS A 23 -16.38 -33.04 -7.51
N ALA A 24 -17.23 -32.70 -8.50
CA ALA A 24 -18.66 -32.47 -8.33
C ALA A 24 -18.98 -31.51 -7.16
N LEU A 25 -18.29 -30.39 -7.07
CA LEU A 25 -18.48 -29.41 -6.02
C LEU A 25 -18.40 -27.97 -6.58
N VAL A 26 -18.88 -27.00 -5.77
CA VAL A 26 -18.70 -25.57 -6.01
C VAL A 26 -17.91 -24.99 -4.85
N ARG A 27 -16.81 -24.32 -5.16
CA ARG A 27 -16.07 -23.53 -4.17
C ARG A 27 -16.62 -22.12 -4.14
N VAL A 28 -16.89 -21.64 -2.94
CA VAL A 28 -17.38 -20.27 -2.72
C VAL A 28 -16.34 -19.49 -1.95
N TYR A 29 -15.94 -18.36 -2.50
CA TYR A 29 -14.98 -17.45 -1.89
C TYR A 29 -15.65 -16.10 -1.61
N CYS A 30 -15.35 -15.53 -0.45
CA CYS A 30 -15.77 -14.19 -0.08
C CYS A 30 -14.56 -13.37 0.36
N GLU A 31 -14.32 -12.29 -0.33
CA GLU A 31 -13.29 -11.29 -0.03
C GLU A 31 -13.98 -10.05 0.53
N VAL A 32 -13.49 -9.57 1.67
CA VAL A 32 -13.98 -8.34 2.31
C VAL A 32 -12.80 -7.45 2.64
N ALA A 33 -12.91 -6.16 2.34
CA ALA A 33 -11.91 -5.18 2.69
C ALA A 33 -12.52 -3.94 3.35
N THR A 34 -11.74 -3.32 4.24
CA THR A 34 -12.09 -2.09 4.95
C THR A 34 -10.84 -1.33 5.39
N HIS A 35 -10.95 -0.01 5.49
CA HIS A 35 -9.99 0.84 6.19
C HIS A 35 -10.52 1.17 7.60
N ALA A 36 -10.38 0.21 8.51
CA ALA A 36 -10.86 0.36 9.88
C ALA A 36 -9.80 -0.09 10.92
N ARG A 37 -10.07 0.18 12.18
CA ARG A 37 -9.16 -0.20 13.29
C ARG A 37 -9.27 -1.66 13.71
N THR A 38 -10.21 -2.41 13.15
CA THR A 38 -10.46 -3.83 13.45
C THR A 38 -10.61 -4.62 12.15
N GLY A 39 -10.38 -5.94 12.23
CA GLY A 39 -10.48 -6.84 11.07
C GLY A 39 -11.91 -7.14 10.66
N VAL A 40 -12.07 -7.67 9.47
CA VAL A 40 -13.34 -8.04 8.81
C VAL A 40 -13.46 -9.54 8.57
N GLU A 41 -12.78 -10.34 9.41
CA GLU A 41 -12.78 -11.80 9.29
C GLU A 41 -14.19 -12.39 9.41
N MET A 42 -14.99 -11.82 10.33
CA MET A 42 -16.35 -12.28 10.55
C MET A 42 -17.29 -11.92 9.41
N GLU A 43 -17.10 -10.76 8.80
CA GLU A 43 -17.83 -10.32 7.62
C GLU A 43 -17.55 -11.23 6.42
N ALA A 44 -16.28 -11.62 6.22
CA ALA A 44 -15.90 -12.55 5.17
C ALA A 44 -16.51 -13.95 5.40
N LEU A 45 -16.45 -14.47 6.63
CA LEU A 45 -17.06 -15.77 6.99
C LEU A 45 -18.59 -15.73 6.87
N ALA A 46 -19.23 -14.63 7.26
CA ALA A 46 -20.67 -14.47 7.11
C ALA A 46 -21.07 -14.39 5.63
N GLY A 47 -20.30 -13.66 4.81
CA GLY A 47 -20.54 -13.55 3.38
C GLY A 47 -20.48 -14.89 2.66
N VAL A 48 -19.46 -15.72 2.94
CA VAL A 48 -19.37 -17.05 2.33
C VAL A 48 -20.51 -17.97 2.79
N ASN A 49 -20.89 -17.95 4.08
CA ASN A 49 -22.01 -18.75 4.57
C ASN A 49 -23.35 -18.31 3.93
N SER A 50 -23.57 -17.02 3.78
CA SER A 50 -24.77 -16.49 3.12
C SER A 50 -24.86 -16.94 1.66
N ALA A 51 -23.74 -16.91 0.94
CA ALA A 51 -23.67 -17.39 -0.44
C ALA A 51 -23.92 -18.90 -0.56
N LEU A 52 -23.37 -19.70 0.36
CA LEU A 52 -23.61 -21.15 0.41
C LEU A 52 -25.08 -21.47 0.67
N LEU A 53 -25.74 -20.76 1.60
CA LEU A 53 -27.17 -20.90 1.88
C LEU A 53 -28.02 -20.53 0.66
N THR A 54 -27.64 -19.48 -0.06
CA THR A 54 -28.33 -19.07 -1.29
C THR A 54 -28.21 -20.14 -2.37
N LEU A 55 -27.01 -20.68 -2.58
CA LEU A 55 -26.79 -21.77 -3.54
C LEU A 55 -27.60 -23.01 -3.17
N TYR A 56 -27.63 -23.37 -1.90
CA TYR A 56 -28.44 -24.51 -1.41
C TYR A 56 -29.94 -24.27 -1.70
N ASP A 57 -30.45 -23.09 -1.33
CA ASP A 57 -31.87 -22.75 -1.52
C ASP A 57 -32.29 -22.83 -2.98
N LEU A 58 -31.47 -22.32 -3.89
CA LEU A 58 -31.74 -22.38 -5.33
C LEU A 58 -31.57 -23.76 -5.94
N SER A 59 -30.75 -24.63 -5.34
CA SER A 59 -30.43 -25.95 -5.91
C SER A 59 -31.23 -27.11 -5.27
N LYS A 60 -31.81 -26.91 -4.08
CA LYS A 60 -32.54 -27.98 -3.35
C LYS A 60 -33.69 -28.60 -4.13
N PRO A 61 -34.41 -27.91 -5.07
CA PRO A 61 -35.46 -28.56 -5.86
C PRO A 61 -34.92 -29.64 -6.80
N VAL A 62 -33.64 -29.53 -7.21
CA VAL A 62 -32.97 -30.45 -8.13
C VAL A 62 -32.17 -31.50 -7.35
N GLN A 63 -31.47 -31.09 -6.29
CA GLN A 63 -30.61 -31.95 -5.47
C GLN A 63 -30.72 -31.58 -3.99
N PRO A 64 -31.72 -32.15 -3.27
CA PRO A 64 -31.95 -31.82 -1.86
C PRO A 64 -30.87 -32.35 -0.91
N ALA A 65 -30.06 -33.32 -1.36
CA ALA A 65 -28.99 -33.92 -0.55
C ALA A 65 -27.67 -33.14 -0.61
N LEU A 66 -27.67 -31.93 -1.16
CA LEU A 66 -26.49 -31.06 -1.14
C LEU A 66 -26.05 -30.79 0.30
N SER A 67 -24.77 -30.77 0.50
CA SER A 67 -24.14 -30.36 1.75
C SER A 67 -23.12 -29.29 1.50
N PHE A 68 -22.87 -28.46 2.48
CA PHE A 68 -21.76 -27.51 2.46
C PHE A 68 -20.97 -27.56 3.77
N GLY A 69 -19.70 -27.29 3.69
CA GLY A 69 -18.80 -27.37 4.84
C GLY A 69 -17.41 -26.84 4.50
N ALA A 70 -16.46 -27.18 5.35
CA ALA A 70 -15.07 -26.73 5.22
C ALA A 70 -14.92 -25.19 5.12
N VAL A 71 -15.85 -24.44 5.71
CA VAL A 71 -15.77 -22.97 5.77
C VAL A 71 -14.62 -22.58 6.66
N ARG A 72 -13.68 -21.79 6.10
CA ARG A 72 -12.49 -21.32 6.83
C ARG A 72 -12.02 -19.98 6.30
N LEU A 73 -11.32 -19.25 7.15
CA LEU A 73 -10.56 -18.08 6.72
C LEU A 73 -9.28 -18.55 6.02
N LEU A 74 -9.06 -18.16 4.77
CA LEU A 74 -7.87 -18.55 4.00
C LEU A 74 -6.69 -17.69 4.37
N PHE A 75 -6.88 -16.39 4.40
CA PHE A 75 -5.87 -15.41 4.80
C PHE A 75 -6.53 -14.14 5.33
N LYS A 76 -5.74 -13.35 6.02
CA LYS A 76 -6.03 -11.95 6.30
C LYS A 76 -4.76 -11.13 6.20
N GLU A 77 -4.87 -9.91 5.78
CA GLU A 77 -3.77 -8.97 5.64
C GLU A 77 -4.12 -7.64 6.31
N GLY A 78 -3.11 -6.98 6.87
CA GLY A 78 -3.26 -5.71 7.55
C GLY A 78 -3.26 -5.81 9.08
N GLY A 79 -3.46 -4.63 9.72
CA GLY A 79 -3.39 -4.50 11.17
C GLY A 79 -2.01 -4.76 11.77
N LYS A 80 -1.93 -4.92 13.09
CA LYS A 80 -0.65 -5.04 13.83
C LYS A 80 0.15 -6.31 13.51
N LYS A 81 -0.51 -7.38 13.06
CA LYS A 81 0.12 -8.70 12.81
C LYS A 81 0.47 -8.92 11.32
N GLY A 82 0.11 -7.98 10.45
CA GLY A 82 0.35 -8.13 9.01
C GLY A 82 -0.41 -9.29 8.38
N LEU A 83 0.29 -10.04 7.51
CA LEU A 83 -0.28 -11.19 6.82
C LEU A 83 -0.38 -12.41 7.73
N TRP A 84 -1.58 -13.00 7.77
CA TRP A 84 -1.83 -14.32 8.35
C TRP A 84 -2.39 -15.26 7.26
N LEU A 85 -1.89 -16.48 7.23
CA LEU A 85 -2.34 -17.54 6.34
C LEU A 85 -2.89 -18.70 7.16
N HIS A 86 -3.88 -19.40 6.60
CA HIS A 86 -4.42 -20.61 7.25
C HIS A 86 -3.30 -21.66 7.43
N PRO A 87 -3.22 -22.37 8.59
CA PRO A 87 -2.17 -23.35 8.85
C PRO A 87 -2.05 -24.46 7.80
N ASP A 88 -3.17 -24.91 7.25
CA ASP A 88 -3.20 -25.94 6.21
C ASP A 88 -2.84 -25.37 4.82
N GLY A 89 -2.52 -24.07 4.75
CA GLY A 89 -2.21 -23.38 3.52
C GLY A 89 -3.43 -23.18 2.60
N MET A 90 -3.12 -22.69 1.39
CA MET A 90 -4.09 -22.56 0.30
C MET A 90 -3.76 -23.58 -0.77
N THR A 91 -4.75 -24.09 -1.47
CA THR A 91 -4.54 -24.90 -2.68
C THR A 91 -3.89 -24.06 -3.76
N ASP A 92 -3.30 -24.71 -4.78
CA ASP A 92 -2.70 -23.98 -5.91
C ASP A 92 -3.71 -23.06 -6.60
N ASP A 93 -4.96 -23.52 -6.74
CA ASP A 93 -6.04 -22.72 -7.32
C ASP A 93 -6.41 -21.52 -6.44
N GLU A 94 -6.52 -21.72 -5.13
CA GLU A 94 -6.78 -20.66 -4.17
C GLU A 94 -5.63 -19.65 -4.16
N THR A 95 -4.39 -20.12 -4.21
CA THR A 95 -3.20 -19.27 -4.29
C THR A 95 -3.21 -18.44 -5.56
N LYS A 96 -3.57 -19.03 -6.69
CA LYS A 96 -3.65 -18.35 -7.98
C LYS A 96 -4.70 -17.23 -8.00
N HIS A 97 -5.87 -17.45 -7.34
CA HIS A 97 -6.99 -16.50 -7.36
C HIS A 97 -6.97 -15.48 -6.22
N TYR A 98 -6.43 -15.85 -5.08
CA TYR A 98 -6.50 -15.08 -3.83
C TYR A 98 -5.15 -14.91 -3.16
N ARG A 99 -4.05 -15.13 -3.90
CA ARG A 99 -2.72 -14.91 -3.34
C ARG A 99 -2.67 -13.49 -2.74
N PRO A 100 -2.30 -13.37 -1.46
CA PRO A 100 -2.06 -12.07 -0.86
C PRO A 100 -1.08 -11.30 -1.75
N GLN A 101 -1.43 -10.09 -2.13
CA GLN A 101 -0.53 -9.29 -2.95
C GLN A 101 0.80 -9.18 -2.22
N GLN A 102 1.84 -9.72 -2.82
CA GLN A 102 3.18 -9.41 -2.33
C GLN A 102 3.37 -7.92 -2.58
N LEU A 103 3.71 -7.20 -1.52
CA LEU A 103 4.12 -5.82 -1.69
C LEU A 103 5.18 -5.75 -2.79
N PRO A 104 5.08 -4.79 -3.71
CA PRO A 104 6.11 -4.56 -4.71
C PRO A 104 7.47 -4.53 -4.00
N ARG A 105 8.44 -5.26 -4.53
CA ARG A 105 9.77 -5.30 -3.93
C ARG A 105 10.71 -4.45 -4.77
N LEU A 106 11.55 -3.70 -4.08
CA LEU A 106 12.62 -2.89 -4.68
C LEU A 106 13.90 -3.71 -4.85
N ASN A 107 13.77 -4.99 -5.23
CA ASN A 107 14.93 -5.87 -5.36
C ASN A 107 15.90 -5.31 -6.39
N ASN A 108 17.13 -5.06 -5.97
CA ASN A 108 18.21 -4.48 -6.76
C ASN A 108 17.99 -3.03 -7.23
N ALA A 109 16.92 -2.34 -6.81
CA ALA A 109 16.74 -0.94 -7.14
C ALA A 109 17.79 -0.08 -6.41
N SER A 110 18.36 0.87 -7.15
CA SER A 110 19.19 1.95 -6.60
C SER A 110 18.27 3.04 -6.06
N VAL A 111 18.33 3.29 -4.75
CA VAL A 111 17.40 4.19 -4.06
C VAL A 111 18.16 5.25 -3.28
N ALA A 112 17.64 6.49 -3.26
CA ALA A 112 18.13 7.56 -2.42
C ALA A 112 17.00 8.20 -1.60
N VAL A 113 17.33 8.66 -0.40
CA VAL A 113 16.45 9.44 0.47
C VAL A 113 17.15 10.76 0.77
N ILE A 114 16.48 11.88 0.51
CA ILE A 114 16.94 13.23 0.84
C ILE A 114 15.95 13.82 1.85
N THR A 115 16.44 14.17 3.04
CA THR A 115 15.67 14.94 4.00
C THR A 115 16.02 16.40 3.85
N LEU A 116 15.00 17.25 3.71
CA LEU A 116 15.12 18.70 3.63
C LEU A 116 14.64 19.32 4.93
N SER A 117 15.53 19.94 5.68
CA SER A 117 15.20 20.62 6.93
C SER A 117 16.35 21.49 7.42
N ASP A 118 16.15 22.79 7.46
CA ASP A 118 17.11 23.74 8.06
C ASP A 118 17.43 23.40 9.52
N ARG A 119 16.40 23.09 10.31
CA ARG A 119 16.56 22.79 11.75
C ARG A 119 17.28 21.48 12.01
N ALA A 120 17.04 20.48 11.17
CA ALA A 120 17.76 19.22 11.29
C ALA A 120 19.22 19.40 10.81
N ALA A 121 19.44 20.14 9.72
CA ALA A 121 20.78 20.44 9.19
C ALA A 121 21.62 21.27 10.17
N SER A 122 21.00 22.18 10.95
CA SER A 122 21.67 22.94 12.03
C SER A 122 21.88 22.18 13.33
N GLY A 123 21.31 20.97 13.43
CA GLY A 123 21.39 20.17 14.66
C GLY A 123 20.41 20.55 15.77
N GLU A 124 19.46 21.44 15.51
CA GLU A 124 18.40 21.82 16.47
C GLU A 124 17.35 20.72 16.67
N TYR A 125 17.23 19.84 15.70
CA TYR A 125 16.20 18.80 15.64
C TYR A 125 16.76 17.52 15.03
N GLU A 126 16.37 16.39 15.56
CA GLU A 126 16.76 15.07 15.03
C GLU A 126 15.89 14.70 13.83
N ASP A 127 16.50 14.38 12.68
CA ASP A 127 15.77 13.83 11.55
C ASP A 127 15.19 12.45 11.89
N ARG A 128 13.86 12.36 11.88
CA ARG A 128 13.12 11.10 12.09
C ARG A 128 12.55 10.53 10.80
N SER A 129 12.36 11.37 9.80
CA SER A 129 11.70 11.01 8.54
C SER A 129 12.63 10.21 7.63
N GLY A 130 13.85 10.68 7.43
CA GLY A 130 14.86 10.02 6.62
C GLY A 130 15.16 8.60 7.08
N PRO A 131 15.55 8.38 8.35
CA PRO A 131 15.79 7.04 8.90
C PRO A 131 14.58 6.11 8.80
N LEU A 132 13.36 6.62 8.97
CA LEU A 132 12.13 5.82 8.81
C LEU A 132 11.93 5.38 7.37
N LEU A 133 12.13 6.28 6.40
CA LEU A 133 12.06 5.94 4.98
C LEU A 133 13.12 4.91 4.61
N VAL A 134 14.36 5.09 5.04
CA VAL A 134 15.46 4.11 4.81
C VAL A 134 15.07 2.73 5.31
N LYS A 135 14.61 2.64 6.56
CA LYS A 135 14.17 1.37 7.17
C LYS A 135 13.06 0.69 6.35
N ASN A 136 12.08 1.46 5.89
CA ASN A 136 10.96 0.92 5.12
C ASN A 136 11.41 0.46 3.71
N LEU A 137 12.28 1.22 3.05
CA LEU A 137 12.82 0.86 1.75
C LEU A 137 13.66 -0.41 1.81
N GLN A 138 14.48 -0.56 2.85
CA GLN A 138 15.23 -1.80 3.12
C GLN A 138 14.30 -2.98 3.37
N ALA A 139 13.22 -2.79 4.13
CA ALA A 139 12.20 -3.83 4.35
C ALA A 139 11.48 -4.23 3.05
N LEU A 140 11.36 -3.31 2.08
CA LEU A 140 10.86 -3.60 0.73
C LEU A 140 11.90 -4.27 -0.19
N GLY A 141 13.12 -4.48 0.29
CA GLY A 141 14.16 -5.21 -0.44
C GLY A 141 15.13 -4.34 -1.24
N ALA A 142 15.17 -3.02 -1.03
CA ALA A 142 16.21 -2.17 -1.62
C ALA A 142 17.59 -2.63 -1.15
N SER A 143 18.50 -2.91 -2.08
CA SER A 143 19.84 -3.44 -1.78
C SER A 143 20.79 -2.38 -1.26
N SER A 144 20.63 -1.15 -1.72
CA SER A 144 21.39 0.01 -1.23
C SER A 144 20.47 1.21 -1.13
N VAL A 145 20.48 1.89 0.01
CA VAL A 145 19.74 3.13 0.21
C VAL A 145 20.74 4.20 0.64
N HIS A 146 21.00 5.15 -0.26
CA HIS A 146 21.76 6.34 0.07
C HIS A 146 20.85 7.31 0.83
N SER A 147 21.30 7.86 1.94
CA SER A 147 20.53 8.83 2.72
C SER A 147 21.38 10.05 3.06
N GLU A 148 20.80 11.22 2.89
CA GLU A 148 21.46 12.48 3.25
C GLU A 148 20.44 13.51 3.75
N LEU A 149 20.94 14.46 4.52
CA LEU A 149 20.21 15.60 5.07
C LEU A 149 20.75 16.89 4.46
N LEU A 150 19.85 17.69 3.89
CA LEU A 150 20.16 18.99 3.30
C LEU A 150 19.35 20.09 4.01
N SER A 151 19.85 21.32 3.93
CA SER A 151 19.07 22.52 4.26
C SER A 151 17.98 22.75 3.20
N ASP A 152 16.99 23.59 3.54
CA ASP A 152 15.93 24.01 2.60
C ASP A 152 16.49 25.01 1.57
N ASP A 153 17.38 24.52 0.70
CA ASP A 153 18.08 25.26 -0.35
C ASP A 153 17.86 24.62 -1.73
N ALA A 154 17.25 25.40 -2.63
CA ALA A 154 16.84 24.90 -3.96
C ALA A 154 18.04 24.54 -4.85
N GLU A 155 19.14 25.30 -4.79
CA GLU A 155 20.31 25.06 -5.65
C GLU A 155 21.08 23.81 -5.20
N GLN A 156 21.21 23.62 -3.89
CA GLN A 156 21.77 22.38 -3.34
C GLN A 156 20.92 21.17 -3.73
N LEU A 157 19.60 21.26 -3.59
CA LEU A 157 18.70 20.16 -3.94
C LEU A 157 18.77 19.84 -5.44
N ILE A 158 18.71 20.83 -6.33
CA ILE A 158 18.83 20.61 -7.79
C ILE A 158 20.16 19.91 -8.13
N THR A 159 21.27 20.45 -7.63
CA THR A 159 22.61 19.90 -7.89
C THR A 159 22.67 18.43 -7.46
N ARG A 160 22.10 18.16 -6.30
CA ARG A 160 22.11 16.79 -5.75
C ARG A 160 21.23 15.83 -6.53
N LEU A 161 20.02 16.26 -6.89
CA LEU A 161 19.10 15.44 -7.71
C LEU A 161 19.72 15.12 -9.08
N GLN A 162 20.33 16.11 -9.74
CA GLN A 162 21.03 15.89 -11.02
C GLN A 162 22.17 14.89 -10.89
N SER A 163 22.96 15.00 -9.82
CA SER A 163 24.03 14.04 -9.52
C SER A 163 23.49 12.61 -9.35
N LEU A 164 22.44 12.43 -8.55
CA LEU A 164 21.81 11.10 -8.31
C LEU A 164 21.21 10.52 -9.61
N CYS A 165 20.54 11.34 -10.41
CA CYS A 165 20.03 10.92 -11.72
C CYS A 165 21.17 10.46 -12.65
N SER A 166 22.28 11.21 -12.66
CA SER A 166 23.46 10.88 -13.48
C SER A 166 24.15 9.59 -13.03
N LEU A 167 24.08 9.26 -11.73
CA LEU A 167 24.58 8.01 -11.16
C LEU A 167 23.65 6.81 -11.40
N GLY A 168 22.49 7.03 -12.03
CA GLY A 168 21.53 5.98 -12.35
C GLY A 168 20.65 5.56 -11.16
N THR A 169 20.45 6.43 -10.18
CA THR A 169 19.51 6.18 -9.08
C THR A 169 18.09 6.10 -9.63
N GLU A 170 17.41 4.96 -9.40
CA GLU A 170 16.09 4.69 -10.02
C GLU A 170 14.95 5.34 -9.23
N LEU A 171 15.05 5.38 -7.90
CA LEU A 171 14.04 5.99 -7.02
C LEU A 171 14.70 6.97 -6.06
N ILE A 172 14.23 8.21 -6.05
CA ILE A 172 14.67 9.24 -5.13
C ILE A 172 13.47 9.74 -4.35
N LEU A 173 13.50 9.59 -3.02
CA LEU A 173 12.47 10.11 -2.13
C LEU A 173 13.01 11.35 -1.41
N CYS A 174 12.32 12.46 -1.57
CA CYS A 174 12.58 13.67 -0.81
C CYS A 174 11.52 13.81 0.29
N THR A 175 11.92 14.19 1.49
CA THR A 175 11.00 14.48 2.59
C THR A 175 11.33 15.82 3.21
N GLY A 176 10.32 16.67 3.37
CA GLY A 176 10.44 18.05 3.82
C GLY A 176 10.23 19.07 2.72
N GLY A 177 9.99 20.31 3.09
CA GLY A 177 9.82 21.45 2.18
C GLY A 177 8.64 21.38 1.22
N THR A 178 7.56 20.62 1.54
CA THR A 178 6.37 20.48 0.68
C THR A 178 5.13 21.20 1.22
N GLY A 179 5.25 21.98 2.28
CA GLY A 179 4.18 22.78 2.87
C GLY A 179 3.92 24.10 2.13
N LEU A 180 3.25 25.03 2.82
CA LEU A 180 2.84 26.32 2.30
C LEU A 180 3.71 27.48 2.81
N GLY A 181 4.74 27.18 3.58
CA GLY A 181 5.64 28.18 4.14
C GLY A 181 6.62 28.74 3.07
N PRO A 182 7.20 29.92 3.32
CA PRO A 182 8.13 30.54 2.36
C PRO A 182 9.45 29.76 2.20
N ARG A 183 9.74 28.83 3.10
CA ARG A 183 10.91 27.94 3.04
C ARG A 183 10.59 26.58 2.42
N ASP A 184 9.31 26.29 2.14
CA ASP A 184 8.88 25.07 1.48
C ASP A 184 9.09 25.21 -0.03
N ILE A 185 10.24 24.76 -0.51
CA ILE A 185 10.72 25.01 -1.88
C ILE A 185 10.78 23.75 -2.75
N THR A 186 10.51 22.59 -2.19
CA THR A 186 10.75 21.31 -2.85
C THR A 186 9.94 21.15 -4.14
N PRO A 187 8.63 21.47 -4.22
CA PRO A 187 7.85 21.33 -5.45
C PRO A 187 8.36 22.24 -6.58
N GLU A 188 8.68 23.50 -6.26
CA GLU A 188 9.23 24.47 -7.22
C GLU A 188 10.60 24.03 -7.73
N THR A 189 11.40 23.42 -6.85
CA THR A 189 12.71 22.88 -7.22
C THR A 189 12.57 21.71 -8.19
N LEU A 190 11.61 20.82 -7.99
CA LEU A 190 11.33 19.74 -8.94
C LEU A 190 10.83 20.26 -10.29
N GLN A 191 10.00 21.30 -10.31
CA GLN A 191 9.58 21.94 -11.55
C GLN A 191 10.78 22.55 -12.32
N ARG A 192 11.71 23.17 -11.62
CA ARG A 192 12.95 23.71 -12.21
C ARG A 192 13.90 22.63 -12.72
N LEU A 193 13.94 21.47 -12.05
CA LEU A 193 14.72 20.31 -12.48
C LEU A 193 14.23 19.81 -13.85
N GLY A 194 12.93 19.94 -14.12
CA GLY A 194 12.28 19.47 -15.33
C GLY A 194 11.99 17.97 -15.26
N GLY A 195 11.57 17.42 -16.40
CA GLY A 195 11.17 16.02 -16.50
C GLY A 195 9.70 15.88 -16.85
N ARG A 196 9.16 14.69 -16.64
CA ARG A 196 7.75 14.38 -16.87
C ARG A 196 7.02 14.30 -15.55
N ASP A 197 5.99 15.11 -15.37
CA ASP A 197 5.15 15.04 -14.18
C ASP A 197 4.42 13.71 -14.11
N VAL A 198 4.33 13.14 -12.88
CA VAL A 198 3.59 11.92 -12.56
C VAL A 198 2.54 12.23 -11.48
N PRO A 199 1.49 13.00 -11.79
CA PRO A 199 0.55 13.52 -10.79
C PRO A 199 -0.20 12.44 -10.03
N GLY A 200 -0.47 11.30 -10.66
CA GLY A 200 -1.17 10.18 -10.03
C GLY A 200 -0.48 9.64 -8.78
N ILE A 201 0.85 9.71 -8.68
CA ILE A 201 1.57 9.32 -7.46
C ILE A 201 1.26 10.30 -6.33
N ALA A 202 1.32 11.60 -6.64
CA ALA A 202 1.01 12.64 -5.66
C ALA A 202 -0.44 12.58 -5.17
N GLU A 203 -1.38 12.30 -6.06
CA GLU A 203 -2.80 12.12 -5.74
C GLU A 203 -3.02 10.91 -4.82
N LEU A 204 -2.40 9.78 -5.15
CA LEU A 204 -2.46 8.56 -4.35
C LEU A 204 -1.90 8.82 -2.94
N CYS A 205 -0.71 9.40 -2.83
CA CYS A 205 -0.08 9.68 -1.54
C CYS A 205 -0.95 10.61 -0.68
N ARG A 206 -1.53 11.68 -1.25
CA ARG A 206 -2.46 12.57 -0.52
C ARG A 206 -3.74 11.85 -0.11
N SER A 207 -4.27 11.00 -0.99
CA SER A 207 -5.46 10.20 -0.69
C SER A 207 -5.24 9.22 0.47
N GLU A 208 -4.08 8.59 0.54
CA GLU A 208 -3.71 7.72 1.65
C GLU A 208 -3.42 8.51 2.92
N ALA A 209 -2.68 9.61 2.81
CA ALA A 209 -2.30 10.46 3.95
C ALA A 209 -3.51 11.05 4.71
N LYS A 210 -4.66 11.26 4.06
CA LYS A 210 -5.88 11.76 4.72
C LYS A 210 -6.39 10.86 5.85
N HIS A 211 -6.07 9.57 5.81
CA HIS A 211 -6.43 8.62 6.87
C HIS A 211 -5.58 8.77 8.13
N HIS A 212 -4.44 9.46 8.02
CA HIS A 212 -3.50 9.68 9.10
C HIS A 212 -3.50 11.11 9.63
N THR A 213 -3.77 12.09 8.75
CA THR A 213 -3.83 13.49 9.13
C THR A 213 -4.82 14.28 8.28
N PRO A 214 -5.68 15.13 8.91
CA PRO A 214 -6.58 16.01 8.16
C PRO A 214 -5.84 17.07 7.35
N MET A 215 -4.54 17.32 7.64
CA MET A 215 -3.72 18.30 6.93
C MET A 215 -3.09 17.77 5.63
N ALA A 216 -3.35 16.51 5.27
CA ALA A 216 -2.81 15.88 4.06
C ALA A 216 -3.10 16.67 2.77
N TRP A 217 -4.25 17.36 2.72
CA TRP A 217 -4.66 18.17 1.56
C TRP A 217 -3.79 19.41 1.32
N LEU A 218 -3.06 19.86 2.34
CA LEU A 218 -2.16 21.02 2.23
C LEU A 218 -0.76 20.64 1.74
N SER A 219 -0.48 19.35 1.61
CA SER A 219 0.78 18.87 1.05
C SER A 219 0.84 19.14 -0.45
N ARG A 220 1.86 19.84 -0.90
CA ARG A 220 2.18 20.06 -2.31
C ARG A 220 3.07 18.96 -2.87
N LEU A 221 2.98 17.75 -2.28
CA LEU A 221 3.71 16.58 -2.76
C LEU A 221 3.61 16.47 -4.28
N SER A 222 4.74 16.25 -4.93
CA SER A 222 4.86 16.13 -6.37
C SER A 222 5.77 14.96 -6.74
N ALA A 223 5.60 14.43 -7.94
CA ALA A 223 6.46 13.38 -8.47
C ALA A 223 6.82 13.68 -9.92
N VAL A 224 8.10 13.50 -10.26
CA VAL A 224 8.61 13.73 -11.61
C VAL A 224 9.52 12.58 -12.04
N GLN A 225 9.50 12.26 -13.33
CA GLN A 225 10.45 11.33 -13.94
C GLN A 225 11.51 12.11 -14.72
N VAL A 226 12.77 11.93 -14.35
CA VAL A 226 13.94 12.52 -15.03
C VAL A 226 14.81 11.38 -15.55
N GLY A 227 14.83 11.18 -16.87
CA GLY A 227 15.49 10.01 -17.46
C GLY A 227 14.88 8.69 -16.91
N ASN A 228 15.71 7.88 -16.28
CA ASN A 228 15.29 6.61 -15.63
C ASN A 228 14.98 6.78 -14.13
N SER A 229 15.14 7.98 -13.59
CA SER A 229 14.92 8.24 -12.15
C SER A 229 13.49 8.72 -11.91
N LEU A 230 12.80 8.10 -10.96
CA LEU A 230 11.55 8.59 -10.39
C LEU A 230 11.86 9.35 -9.11
N ILE A 231 11.49 10.61 -9.05
CA ILE A 231 11.69 11.50 -7.90
C ILE A 231 10.31 11.80 -7.30
N ILE A 232 10.15 11.55 -6.00
CA ILE A 232 8.92 11.80 -5.25
C ILE A 232 9.27 12.69 -4.06
N ALA A 233 8.56 13.81 -3.92
CA ALA A 233 8.79 14.79 -2.85
C ALA A 233 7.50 15.31 -2.23
#